data_d20ff2ae61efb1928a739bec4a2a89df
#
_entry.id   d20ff2ae61efb1928a739bec4a2a89df
#
_cell.length_a   1.000
_cell.length_b   1.000
_cell.length_c   1.000
_cell.angle_alpha   90.00
_cell.angle_beta   90.00
_cell.angle_gamma   90.00
#
_symmetry.space_group_name_H-M   'P 1'
#
loop_
_entity.id
_entity.type
_entity.pdbx_description
1 polymer ?
#
loop_
_entity_poly.entity_id
_entity_poly.type
_entity_poly.pdbx_seq_one_letter_code
_entity_poly.pdbx_strand_id
1 'polypeptide(L)'
;YLGSSFILMTLVAFLYYQNEKTLYFDLTKANMQNVTSKLSSRIISSHMTNTPLDTSKLLETKEYKISFYNENKEKIFGNLDDDIDFSKDLIQHEEHFVLVDKSTLGHLGISYIAIEENLYSEKINKLTINIIFIFIFIYSVISLIGFYLAKLFLKPIKDERERLNTFIKDTTHELNTPI
;
A
#
# COMPACT_ATOMS: atom_id res chain seq x y z
N TYR A 1 5.35 29.14 -4.65
CA TYR A 1 4.22 28.51 -3.95
C TYR A 1 3.85 27.13 -4.54
N LEU A 2 3.63 27.01 -5.86
CA LEU A 2 3.27 25.73 -6.52
C LEU A 2 4.37 24.67 -6.33
N GLY A 3 5.65 25.02 -6.46
CA GLY A 3 6.76 24.09 -6.25
C GLY A 3 6.86 23.59 -4.81
N SER A 4 6.72 24.49 -3.82
CA SER A 4 6.77 24.10 -2.41
C SER A 4 5.57 23.23 -2.00
N SER A 5 4.37 23.54 -2.51
CA SER A 5 3.18 22.70 -2.26
C SER A 5 3.30 21.31 -2.91
N PHE A 6 3.91 21.23 -4.10
CA PHE A 6 4.17 19.95 -4.75
C PHE A 6 5.12 19.07 -3.93
N ILE A 7 6.24 19.63 -3.45
CA ILE A 7 7.20 18.90 -2.60
C ILE A 7 6.54 18.42 -1.32
N LEU A 8 5.78 19.30 -0.65
CA LEU A 8 5.07 18.93 0.57
C LEU A 8 4.06 17.81 0.35
N MET A 9 3.25 17.91 -0.72
CA MET A 9 2.28 16.88 -1.07
C MET A 9 2.93 15.55 -1.42
N THR A 10 4.06 15.57 -2.15
CA THR A 10 4.82 14.36 -2.47
C THR A 10 5.31 13.68 -1.20
N LEU A 11 5.82 14.45 -0.24
CA LEU A 11 6.28 13.93 1.04
C LEU A 11 5.13 13.32 1.84
N VAL A 12 3.98 13.99 1.90
CA VAL A 12 2.78 13.47 2.58
C VAL A 12 2.27 12.19 1.92
N ALA A 13 2.20 12.15 0.59
CA ALA A 13 1.78 10.96 -0.17
C ALA A 13 2.75 9.78 0.07
N PHE A 14 4.05 10.05 0.11
CA PHE A 14 5.06 9.04 0.40
C PHE A 14 4.91 8.49 1.83
N LEU A 15 4.76 9.35 2.83
CA LEU A 15 4.55 8.92 4.23
C LEU A 15 3.25 8.12 4.39
N TYR A 16 2.18 8.57 3.73
CA TYR A 16 0.91 7.86 3.72
C TYR A 16 1.05 6.46 3.09
N TYR A 17 1.73 6.37 1.92
CA TYR A 17 2.00 5.09 1.28
C TYR A 17 2.79 4.13 2.18
N GLN A 18 3.85 4.62 2.85
CA GLN A 18 4.65 3.80 3.76
C GLN A 18 3.84 3.31 4.95
N ASN A 19 3.01 4.17 5.53
CA ASN A 19 2.14 3.80 6.64
C ASN A 19 1.11 2.72 6.24
N GLU A 20 0.43 2.92 5.13
CA GLU A 20 -0.55 1.96 4.60
C GLU A 20 0.09 0.62 4.23
N LYS A 21 1.27 0.65 3.59
CA LYS A 21 2.03 -0.56 3.26
C LYS A 21 2.38 -1.35 4.52
N THR A 22 2.85 -0.69 5.57
CA THR A 22 3.15 -1.33 6.86
C THR A 22 1.90 -1.89 7.51
N LEU A 23 0.81 -1.14 7.51
CA LEU A 23 -0.48 -1.60 8.06
C LEU A 23 -1.00 -2.83 7.31
N TYR A 24 -0.94 -2.83 5.98
CA TYR A 24 -1.32 -4.00 5.17
C TYR A 24 -0.46 -5.22 5.49
N PHE A 25 0.84 -5.02 5.65
CA PHE A 25 1.76 -6.09 6.04
C PHE A 25 1.38 -6.70 7.39
N ASP A 26 1.18 -5.85 8.40
CA ASP A 26 0.84 -6.29 9.76
C ASP A 26 -0.52 -6.99 9.82
N LEU A 27 -1.52 -6.48 9.10
CA LEU A 27 -2.84 -7.10 8.99
C LEU A 27 -2.76 -8.46 8.27
N THR A 28 -2.01 -8.54 7.18
CA THR A 28 -1.82 -9.79 6.44
C THR A 28 -1.17 -10.84 7.33
N LYS A 29 -0.08 -10.47 8.01
CA LYS A 29 0.61 -11.35 8.97
C LYS A 29 -0.33 -11.83 10.07
N ALA A 30 -1.08 -10.92 10.69
CA ALA A 30 -2.02 -11.27 11.75
C ALA A 30 -3.14 -12.20 11.26
N ASN A 31 -3.66 -11.97 10.05
CA ASN A 31 -4.66 -12.84 9.44
C ASN A 31 -4.12 -14.24 9.15
N MET A 32 -2.91 -14.33 8.58
CA MET A 32 -2.24 -15.61 8.35
C MET A 32 -2.02 -16.38 9.66
N GLN A 33 -1.55 -15.70 10.71
CA GLN A 33 -1.39 -16.30 12.06
C GLN A 33 -2.72 -16.78 12.64
N ASN A 34 -3.80 -16.03 12.46
CA ASN A 34 -5.13 -16.46 12.91
C ASN A 34 -5.62 -17.71 12.14
N VAL A 35 -5.38 -17.77 10.83
CA VAL A 35 -5.73 -18.93 10.01
C VAL A 35 -4.92 -20.15 10.45
N THR A 36 -3.59 -20.03 10.57
CA THR A 36 -2.74 -21.16 11.01
C THR A 36 -3.09 -21.65 12.40
N SER A 37 -3.36 -20.74 13.35
CA SER A 37 -3.80 -21.08 14.70
C SER A 37 -5.12 -21.87 14.71
N LYS A 38 -6.10 -21.47 13.89
CA LYS A 38 -7.36 -22.22 13.73
C LYS A 38 -7.14 -23.60 13.12
N LEU A 39 -6.25 -23.70 12.13
CA LEU A 39 -5.90 -24.98 11.51
C LEU A 39 -5.21 -25.91 12.50
N SER A 40 -4.19 -25.40 13.22
CA SER A 40 -3.52 -26.14 14.28
C SER A 40 -4.48 -26.65 15.35
N SER A 41 -5.37 -25.79 15.83
CA SER A 41 -6.37 -26.17 16.84
C SER A 41 -7.30 -27.28 16.34
N ARG A 42 -7.69 -27.24 15.05
CA ARG A 42 -8.50 -28.32 14.44
C ARG A 42 -7.74 -29.65 14.35
N ILE A 43 -6.46 -29.61 13.94
CA ILE A 43 -5.60 -30.78 13.83
C ILE A 43 -5.40 -31.42 15.22
N ILE A 44 -5.07 -30.62 16.23
CA ILE A 44 -4.88 -31.07 17.59
C ILE A 44 -6.19 -31.65 18.14
N SER A 45 -7.31 -30.97 17.98
CA SER A 45 -8.63 -31.44 18.43
C SER A 45 -9.03 -32.74 17.76
N SER A 46 -8.85 -32.86 16.44
CA SER A 46 -9.14 -34.09 15.67
C SER A 46 -8.31 -35.27 16.20
N HIS A 47 -7.03 -35.07 16.49
CA HIS A 47 -6.18 -36.10 17.09
C HIS A 47 -6.64 -36.49 18.49
N MET A 48 -6.95 -35.51 19.35
CA MET A 48 -7.37 -35.77 20.75
C MET A 48 -8.74 -36.45 20.85
N THR A 49 -9.65 -36.15 19.92
CA THR A 49 -11.00 -36.74 19.89
C THR A 49 -11.09 -37.99 19.03
N ASN A 50 -10.00 -38.42 18.43
CA ASN A 50 -9.93 -39.52 17.49
C ASN A 50 -10.94 -39.43 16.34
N THR A 51 -11.23 -38.20 15.89
CA THR A 51 -12.13 -37.92 14.75
C THR A 51 -11.33 -37.77 13.46
N PRO A 52 -11.86 -38.24 12.30
CA PRO A 52 -11.14 -38.08 11.04
C PRO A 52 -11.00 -36.60 10.66
N LEU A 53 -9.79 -36.23 10.24
CA LEU A 53 -9.47 -34.87 9.78
C LEU A 53 -10.02 -34.71 8.34
N ASP A 54 -10.95 -33.76 8.15
CA ASP A 54 -11.46 -33.41 6.82
C ASP A 54 -10.46 -32.44 6.14
N THR A 55 -9.56 -33.00 5.35
CA THR A 55 -8.49 -32.23 4.67
C THR A 55 -9.04 -31.26 3.63
N SER A 56 -10.21 -31.55 3.02
CA SER A 56 -10.82 -30.64 2.04
C SER A 56 -11.22 -29.30 2.68
N LYS A 57 -11.79 -29.35 3.89
CA LYS A 57 -12.16 -28.14 4.65
C LYS A 57 -10.98 -27.33 5.17
N LEU A 58 -9.79 -27.91 5.23
CA LEU A 58 -8.58 -27.20 5.62
C LEU A 58 -8.03 -26.36 4.47
N LEU A 59 -8.33 -26.71 3.22
CA LEU A 59 -7.84 -26.06 2.00
C LEU A 59 -8.87 -25.11 1.37
N GLU A 60 -10.09 -25.01 1.91
CA GLU A 60 -11.18 -24.17 1.37
C GLU A 60 -10.98 -22.66 1.60
N THR A 61 -9.79 -22.14 1.38
CA THR A 61 -9.57 -20.69 1.41
C THR A 61 -9.14 -20.23 0.04
N LYS A 62 -9.92 -19.31 -0.56
CA LYS A 62 -9.57 -18.69 -1.85
C LYS A 62 -8.43 -17.67 -1.73
N GLU A 63 -8.20 -17.18 -0.53
CA GLU A 63 -7.23 -16.10 -0.26
C GLU A 63 -5.82 -16.62 0.01
N TYR A 64 -5.70 -17.90 0.41
CA TYR A 64 -4.43 -18.48 0.84
C TYR A 64 -4.18 -19.82 0.15
N LYS A 65 -2.92 -20.06 -0.23
CA LYS A 65 -2.42 -21.40 -0.48
C LYS A 65 -1.88 -21.96 0.82
N ILE A 66 -2.22 -23.21 1.13
CA ILE A 66 -1.85 -23.84 2.39
C ILE A 66 -1.27 -25.22 2.09
N SER A 67 -0.15 -25.53 2.73
CA SER A 67 0.46 -26.86 2.69
C SER A 67 0.91 -27.33 4.06
N PHE A 68 0.86 -28.62 4.26
CA PHE A 68 1.16 -29.29 5.53
C PHE A 68 2.36 -30.22 5.34
N TYR A 69 3.28 -30.18 6.28
CA TYR A 69 4.55 -30.87 6.21
C TYR A 69 4.80 -31.70 7.49
N ASN A 70 5.51 -32.81 7.32
CA ASN A 70 5.94 -33.66 8.43
C ASN A 70 7.20 -33.10 9.10
N GLU A 71 7.70 -33.81 10.10
CA GLU A 71 8.94 -33.47 10.83
C GLU A 71 10.18 -33.44 9.90
N ASN A 72 10.20 -34.31 8.87
CA ASN A 72 11.27 -34.36 7.87
C ASN A 72 11.16 -33.25 6.81
N LYS A 73 10.19 -32.32 6.95
CA LYS A 73 9.89 -31.25 5.98
C LYS A 73 9.37 -31.75 4.63
N GLU A 74 8.85 -32.96 4.59
CA GLU A 74 8.21 -33.50 3.41
C GLU A 74 6.75 -33.07 3.37
N LYS A 75 6.27 -32.66 2.21
CA LYS A 75 4.87 -32.24 2.00
C LYS A 75 3.93 -33.41 2.12
N ILE A 76 2.97 -33.35 3.03
CA ILE A 76 1.95 -34.37 3.23
C ILE A 76 0.79 -34.11 2.27
N PHE A 77 0.25 -32.87 2.27
CA PHE A 77 -0.79 -32.40 1.37
C PHE A 77 -0.83 -30.86 1.34
N GLY A 78 -1.50 -30.32 0.34
CA GLY A 78 -1.68 -28.87 0.18
C GLY A 78 -1.41 -28.41 -1.24
N ASN A 79 -1.57 -27.11 -1.47
CA ASN A 79 -1.54 -26.47 -2.78
C ASN A 79 -0.43 -25.40 -2.95
N LEU A 80 0.53 -25.35 -2.02
CA LEU A 80 1.68 -24.45 -2.08
C LEU A 80 2.85 -25.21 -2.73
N ASP A 81 3.43 -24.66 -3.79
CA ASP A 81 4.46 -25.31 -4.60
C ASP A 81 5.87 -24.75 -4.39
N ASP A 82 6.03 -23.69 -3.58
CA ASP A 82 7.30 -23.05 -3.35
C ASP A 82 8.24 -23.86 -2.46
N ASP A 83 9.54 -23.65 -2.65
CA ASP A 83 10.60 -24.15 -1.76
C ASP A 83 10.61 -23.31 -0.47
N ILE A 84 10.31 -23.96 0.65
CA ILE A 84 10.06 -23.28 1.92
C ILE A 84 11.29 -23.38 2.84
N ASP A 85 11.76 -22.22 3.29
CA ASP A 85 12.78 -22.14 4.34
C ASP A 85 12.14 -22.28 5.73
N PHE A 86 12.08 -23.49 6.25
CA PHE A 86 11.52 -23.80 7.57
C PHE A 86 12.32 -23.25 8.76
N SER A 87 13.47 -22.59 8.52
CA SER A 87 14.24 -21.91 9.58
C SER A 87 13.60 -20.58 9.99
N LYS A 88 12.79 -20.00 9.11
CA LYS A 88 12.12 -18.72 9.30
C LYS A 88 10.63 -18.91 9.55
N ASP A 89 10.07 -18.12 10.44
CA ASP A 89 8.63 -18.13 10.71
C ASP A 89 7.87 -17.30 9.67
N LEU A 90 8.51 -16.32 9.03
CA LEU A 90 7.95 -15.49 7.95
C LEU A 90 9.00 -15.33 6.86
N ILE A 91 8.61 -15.68 5.64
CA ILE A 91 9.42 -15.53 4.43
C ILE A 91 8.76 -14.47 3.58
N GLN A 92 9.52 -13.44 3.24
CA GLN A 92 9.05 -12.38 2.34
C GLN A 92 9.69 -12.59 0.98
N HIS A 93 8.85 -12.81 -0.03
CA HIS A 93 9.19 -12.73 -1.44
C HIS A 93 8.76 -11.37 -2.01
N GLU A 94 9.16 -11.04 -3.24
CA GLU A 94 8.82 -9.76 -3.85
C GLU A 94 7.30 -9.55 -3.98
N GLU A 95 6.55 -10.61 -4.25
CA GLU A 95 5.12 -10.54 -4.57
C GLU A 95 4.20 -11.15 -3.51
N HIS A 96 4.72 -12.00 -2.63
CA HIS A 96 3.92 -12.75 -1.66
C HIS A 96 4.66 -13.01 -0.35
N PHE A 97 3.90 -13.38 0.68
CA PHE A 97 4.42 -13.78 1.98
C PHE A 97 4.09 -15.24 2.25
N VAL A 98 5.05 -15.96 2.80
CA VAL A 98 4.85 -17.31 3.33
C VAL A 98 5.08 -17.29 4.83
N LEU A 99 4.08 -17.69 5.60
CA LEU A 99 4.18 -17.90 7.05
C LEU A 99 4.32 -19.39 7.33
N VAL A 100 5.29 -19.76 8.15
CA VAL A 100 5.51 -21.14 8.62
C VAL A 100 5.15 -21.23 10.09
N ASP A 101 4.14 -22.02 10.42
CA ASP A 101 3.66 -22.27 11.77
C ASP A 101 4.08 -23.66 12.24
N LYS A 102 4.55 -23.78 13.49
CA LYS A 102 5.04 -24.99 14.13
C LYS A 102 4.18 -25.45 15.30
N SER A 103 3.00 -24.84 15.45
CA SER A 103 2.15 -25.03 16.64
C SER A 103 1.41 -26.36 16.68
N THR A 104 1.42 -27.13 15.59
CA THR A 104 0.84 -28.48 15.52
C THR A 104 1.58 -29.55 16.32
N LEU A 105 2.87 -29.30 16.66
CA LEU A 105 3.69 -30.19 17.48
C LEU A 105 3.71 -31.66 17.02
N GLY A 106 3.57 -31.94 15.72
CA GLY A 106 3.58 -33.30 15.19
C GLY A 106 2.25 -34.05 15.32
N HIS A 107 1.17 -33.41 15.80
CA HIS A 107 -0.15 -34.07 15.84
C HIS A 107 -0.58 -34.53 14.46
N LEU A 108 -1.09 -35.76 14.37
CA LEU A 108 -1.43 -36.46 13.10
C LEU A 108 -0.28 -36.51 12.06
N GLY A 109 0.98 -36.45 12.53
CA GLY A 109 2.17 -36.42 11.68
C GLY A 109 2.45 -35.07 11.03
N ILE A 110 1.69 -34.03 11.35
CA ILE A 110 1.86 -32.68 10.83
C ILE A 110 2.70 -31.86 11.81
N SER A 111 3.89 -31.42 11.36
CA SER A 111 4.81 -30.62 12.18
C SER A 111 4.84 -29.16 11.75
N TYR A 112 4.57 -28.87 10.48
CA TYR A 112 4.56 -27.51 9.95
C TYR A 112 3.32 -27.26 9.11
N ILE A 113 2.80 -26.04 9.24
CA ILE A 113 1.78 -25.49 8.35
C ILE A 113 2.42 -24.30 7.63
N ALA A 114 2.50 -24.35 6.32
CA ALA A 114 2.91 -23.19 5.52
C ALA A 114 1.69 -22.60 4.84
N ILE A 115 1.56 -21.28 4.95
CA ILE A 115 0.47 -20.50 4.35
C ILE A 115 1.06 -19.36 3.53
N GLU A 116 0.62 -19.25 2.28
CA GLU A 116 0.99 -18.18 1.35
C GLU A 116 -0.21 -17.28 1.06
N GLU A 117 0.00 -15.98 1.07
CA GLU A 117 -1.00 -15.01 0.64
C GLU A 117 -0.65 -14.49 -0.76
N ASN A 118 -1.55 -14.72 -1.72
CA ASN A 118 -1.35 -14.36 -3.13
C ASN A 118 -1.84 -12.95 -3.50
N LEU A 119 -2.66 -12.32 -2.66
CA LEU A 119 -3.35 -11.08 -3.01
C LEU A 119 -2.60 -9.83 -2.53
N TYR A 120 -1.48 -9.98 -1.83
CA TYR A 120 -0.74 -8.86 -1.28
C TYR A 120 -0.26 -7.88 -2.36
N SER A 121 0.35 -8.41 -3.42
CA SER A 121 0.84 -7.60 -4.54
C SER A 121 -0.31 -6.84 -5.23
N GLU A 122 -1.45 -7.48 -5.45
CA GLU A 122 -2.62 -6.82 -6.04
C GLU A 122 -3.17 -5.70 -5.16
N LYS A 123 -3.24 -5.92 -3.84
CA LYS A 123 -3.68 -4.91 -2.87
C LYS A 123 -2.74 -3.70 -2.83
N ILE A 124 -1.43 -3.94 -2.83
CA ILE A 124 -0.42 -2.86 -2.87
C ILE A 124 -0.47 -2.09 -4.19
N ASN A 125 -0.65 -2.76 -5.33
CA ASN A 125 -0.82 -2.09 -6.62
C ASN A 125 -2.07 -1.22 -6.66
N LYS A 126 -3.21 -1.71 -6.15
CA LYS A 126 -4.45 -0.92 -6.02
C LYS A 126 -4.26 0.30 -5.11
N LEU A 127 -3.57 0.12 -3.98
CA LEU A 127 -3.23 1.22 -3.07
C LEU A 127 -2.40 2.28 -3.79
N THR A 128 -1.35 1.88 -4.50
CA THR A 128 -0.47 2.79 -5.25
C THR A 128 -1.25 3.58 -6.29
N ILE A 129 -2.08 2.92 -7.08
CA ILE A 129 -2.93 3.57 -8.09
C ILE A 129 -3.88 4.57 -7.44
N ASN A 130 -4.56 4.21 -6.36
CA ASN A 130 -5.46 5.10 -5.64
C ASN A 130 -4.75 6.35 -5.11
N ILE A 131 -3.56 6.19 -4.52
CA ILE A 131 -2.77 7.32 -4.02
C ILE A 131 -2.39 8.26 -5.17
N ILE A 132 -1.97 7.73 -6.31
CA ILE A 132 -1.63 8.53 -7.50
C ILE A 132 -2.84 9.31 -7.99
N PHE A 133 -4.02 8.68 -8.10
CA PHE A 133 -5.24 9.37 -8.52
C PHE A 133 -5.65 10.49 -7.56
N ILE A 134 -5.65 10.23 -6.26
CA ILE A 134 -5.96 11.23 -5.22
C ILE A 134 -4.95 12.38 -5.29
N PHE A 135 -3.67 12.08 -5.43
CA PHE A 135 -2.61 13.07 -5.56
C PHE A 135 -2.82 14.00 -6.76
N ILE A 136 -3.06 13.42 -7.95
CA ILE A 136 -3.32 14.19 -9.18
C ILE A 136 -4.56 15.06 -9.03
N PHE A 137 -5.63 14.51 -8.45
CA PHE A 137 -6.88 15.26 -8.25
C PHE A 137 -6.68 16.46 -7.32
N ILE A 138 -6.09 16.26 -6.15
CA ILE A 138 -5.84 17.34 -5.17
C ILE A 138 -4.90 18.39 -5.77
N TYR A 139 -3.83 17.96 -6.45
CA TYR A 139 -2.88 18.88 -7.07
C TYR A 139 -3.53 19.71 -8.19
N SER A 140 -4.41 19.12 -8.97
CA SER A 140 -5.19 19.81 -9.99
C SER A 140 -6.08 20.92 -9.40
N VAL A 141 -6.76 20.62 -8.28
CA VAL A 141 -7.60 21.60 -7.56
C VAL A 141 -6.75 22.75 -7.02
N ILE A 142 -5.62 22.45 -6.36
CA ILE A 142 -4.71 23.47 -5.83
C ILE A 142 -4.14 24.35 -6.96
N SER A 143 -3.78 23.74 -8.10
CA SER A 143 -3.27 24.46 -9.28
C SER A 143 -4.31 25.41 -9.87
N LEU A 144 -5.57 24.97 -9.97
CA LEU A 144 -6.68 25.83 -10.42
C LEU A 144 -6.90 27.02 -9.49
N ILE A 145 -6.97 26.77 -8.18
CA ILE A 145 -7.12 27.85 -7.18
C ILE A 145 -5.95 28.83 -7.27
N GLY A 146 -4.71 28.32 -7.33
CA GLY A 146 -3.52 29.13 -7.48
C GLY A 146 -3.53 30.00 -8.75
N PHE A 147 -3.97 29.44 -9.87
CA PHE A 147 -4.13 30.17 -11.14
C PHE A 147 -5.14 31.31 -11.03
N TYR A 148 -6.31 31.04 -10.46
CA TYR A 148 -7.33 32.07 -10.27
C TYR A 148 -6.88 33.18 -9.32
N LEU A 149 -6.23 32.83 -8.22
CA LEU A 149 -5.67 33.82 -7.28
C LEU A 149 -4.58 34.66 -7.96
N ALA A 150 -3.66 34.03 -8.69
CA ALA A 150 -2.61 34.75 -9.41
C ALA A 150 -3.22 35.75 -10.41
N LYS A 151 -4.25 35.33 -11.19
CA LYS A 151 -4.95 36.22 -12.13
C LYS A 151 -5.61 37.40 -11.41
N LEU A 152 -6.25 37.14 -10.27
CA LEU A 152 -6.96 38.16 -9.49
C LEU A 152 -6.00 39.22 -8.90
N PHE A 153 -4.83 38.79 -8.43
CA PHE A 153 -3.85 39.71 -7.82
C PHE A 153 -2.94 40.38 -8.84
N LEU A 154 -2.57 39.69 -9.92
CA LEU A 154 -1.63 40.26 -10.91
C LEU A 154 -2.29 41.24 -11.88
N LYS A 155 -3.60 41.08 -12.15
CA LYS A 155 -4.33 41.97 -13.05
C LYS A 155 -4.29 43.44 -12.61
N PRO A 156 -4.70 43.84 -11.38
CA PRO A 156 -4.68 45.22 -10.95
C PRO A 156 -3.27 45.81 -10.93
N ILE A 157 -2.24 45.02 -10.57
CA ILE A 157 -0.84 45.46 -10.59
C ILE A 157 -0.39 45.80 -12.01
N LYS A 158 -0.78 44.99 -12.97
CA LYS A 158 -0.48 45.23 -14.39
C LYS A 158 -1.17 46.49 -14.89
N ASP A 159 -2.46 46.63 -14.61
CA ASP A 159 -3.27 47.77 -15.02
C ASP A 159 -2.73 49.10 -14.42
N GLU A 160 -2.27 49.06 -13.17
CA GLU A 160 -1.69 50.23 -12.50
C GLU A 160 -0.32 50.59 -13.11
N ARG A 161 0.51 49.62 -13.41
CA ARG A 161 1.78 49.79 -14.10
C ARG A 161 1.62 50.39 -15.52
N GLU A 162 0.64 49.96 -16.26
CA GLU A 162 0.31 50.53 -17.57
C GLU A 162 -0.14 51.99 -17.45
N ARG A 163 -1.00 52.29 -16.48
CA ARG A 163 -1.42 53.68 -16.20
C ARG A 163 -0.25 54.59 -15.84
N LEU A 164 0.65 54.10 -15.00
CA LEU A 164 1.86 54.86 -14.60
C LEU A 164 2.76 55.09 -15.82
N ASN A 165 2.99 54.10 -16.66
CA ASN A 165 3.78 54.25 -17.89
C ASN A 165 3.20 55.24 -18.85
N THR A 166 1.87 55.25 -19.03
CA THR A 166 1.15 56.23 -19.89
C THR A 166 1.30 57.62 -19.31
N PHE A 167 1.08 57.79 -18.03
CA PHE A 167 1.26 59.08 -17.34
C PHE A 167 2.67 59.64 -17.50
N ILE A 168 3.71 58.82 -17.33
CA ILE A 168 5.12 59.25 -17.50
C ILE A 168 5.34 59.67 -18.97
N LYS A 169 4.83 58.92 -19.93
CA LYS A 169 5.01 59.20 -21.35
C LYS A 169 4.35 60.54 -21.71
N ASP A 170 3.09 60.75 -21.27
CA ASP A 170 2.35 61.97 -21.54
C ASP A 170 3.00 63.18 -20.90
N THR A 171 3.43 63.08 -19.65
CA THR A 171 4.15 64.16 -18.94
C THR A 171 5.49 64.48 -19.60
N THR A 172 6.23 63.50 -20.09
CA THR A 172 7.50 63.71 -20.83
C THR A 172 7.25 64.38 -22.18
N HIS A 173 6.15 64.09 -22.83
CA HIS A 173 5.76 64.76 -24.09
C HIS A 173 5.35 66.23 -23.87
N GLU A 174 4.61 66.51 -22.83
CA GLU A 174 4.25 67.91 -22.48
C GLU A 174 5.46 68.76 -22.11
N LEU A 175 6.41 68.21 -21.37
CA LEU A 175 7.64 68.90 -21.02
C LEU A 175 8.62 69.18 -22.16
N ASN A 176 8.52 68.38 -23.25
CA ASN A 176 9.38 68.50 -24.46
C ASN A 176 8.72 69.28 -25.59
N THR A 177 7.53 69.87 -25.38
CA THR A 177 6.91 70.73 -26.42
C THR A 177 7.52 72.16 -26.27
N PRO A 178 8.38 72.65 -27.22
CA PRO A 178 8.90 74.02 -27.17
C PRO A 178 7.73 74.99 -27.43
N ILE A 179 7.67 76.05 -26.61
CA ILE A 179 6.79 77.20 -26.73
C ILE A 179 7.10 77.95 -27.99
#